data_ef77b48791d749c256108f8d0de59f66
#
_entry.id   ef77b48791d749c256108f8d0de59f66
#
_cell.length_a   1.000
_cell.length_b   1.000
_cell.length_c   1.000
_cell.angle_alpha   90.00
_cell.angle_beta   90.00
_cell.angle_gamma   90.00
#
_symmetry.space_group_name_H-M   'P 1'
#
loop_
_entity.id
_entity.type
_entity.pdbx_description
1 polymer ?
#
loop_
_entity_poly.entity_id
_entity_poly.type
_entity_poly.pdbx_seq_one_letter_code
_entity_poly.pdbx_strand_id
1 'polypeptide(L)'
;LQDVTSKRSLLYYLSIIGLGKFFGKKVMLFAQGIGPIRAKWARKLTSLVCNEADLITVRDSESAAELIEMGVKPEKITVTADSVLSLNPVTKECGQYLLQEAGVDLTKPVIGISVRPWSGDSQCFQVLAEAASKLQQRYGAQLILLPLQYSVDVKACEKLRKALVCQKD
;
A
#
# COMPACT_ATOMS: atom_id res chain seq x y z
N LEU A 1 -9.73 1.61 -4.89
CA LEU A 1 -10.37 2.84 -5.46
C LEU A 1 -10.29 3.98 -4.46
N GLN A 2 -9.76 5.17 -4.88
CA GLN A 2 -9.62 6.36 -4.03
C GLN A 2 -9.53 7.62 -4.88
N ASP A 3 -9.93 8.78 -4.34
CA ASP A 3 -9.83 10.08 -5.04
C ASP A 3 -8.74 11.01 -4.50
N VAL A 4 -8.16 10.69 -3.34
CA VAL A 4 -7.12 11.51 -2.68
C VAL A 4 -5.80 11.51 -3.42
N THR A 5 -5.43 10.42 -4.08
CA THR A 5 -4.20 10.33 -4.88
C THR A 5 -4.43 10.91 -6.28
N SER A 6 -5.53 10.52 -6.95
CA SER A 6 -5.86 10.99 -8.29
C SER A 6 -7.33 10.75 -8.64
N LYS A 7 -8.05 11.84 -8.86
CA LYS A 7 -9.43 11.77 -9.38
C LYS A 7 -9.49 11.13 -10.77
N ARG A 8 -8.46 11.33 -11.60
CA ARG A 8 -8.38 10.71 -12.93
C ARG A 8 -8.26 9.19 -12.85
N SER A 9 -7.48 8.69 -11.89
CA SER A 9 -7.34 7.25 -11.67
C SER A 9 -8.69 6.63 -11.24
N LEU A 10 -9.42 7.27 -10.34
CA LEU A 10 -10.76 6.81 -9.96
C LEU A 10 -11.69 6.74 -11.17
N LEU A 11 -11.78 7.82 -11.95
CA LEU A 11 -12.62 7.86 -13.16
C LEU A 11 -12.22 6.79 -14.18
N TYR A 12 -10.93 6.55 -14.37
CA TYR A 12 -10.43 5.52 -15.25
C TYR A 12 -10.95 4.13 -14.84
N TYR A 13 -10.82 3.74 -13.58
CA TYR A 13 -11.31 2.44 -13.12
C TYR A 13 -12.83 2.33 -13.19
N LEU A 14 -13.56 3.37 -12.82
CA LEU A 14 -15.01 3.39 -12.95
C LEU A 14 -15.46 3.30 -14.41
N SER A 15 -14.75 3.92 -15.34
CA SER A 15 -15.05 3.80 -16.77
C SER A 15 -14.84 2.38 -17.30
N ILE A 16 -13.81 1.67 -16.85
CA ILE A 16 -13.60 0.26 -17.24
C ILE A 16 -14.78 -0.61 -16.79
N ILE A 17 -15.24 -0.43 -15.54
CA ILE A 17 -16.41 -1.15 -15.03
C ILE A 17 -17.64 -0.85 -15.88
N GLY A 18 -17.91 0.44 -16.12
CA GLY A 18 -19.05 0.88 -16.92
C GLY A 18 -19.01 0.37 -18.36
N LEU A 19 -17.85 0.40 -19.01
CA LEU A 19 -17.66 -0.15 -20.36
C LEU A 19 -17.88 -1.67 -20.38
N GLY A 20 -17.35 -2.40 -19.40
CA GLY A 20 -17.59 -3.83 -19.28
C GLY A 20 -19.10 -4.16 -19.23
N LYS A 21 -19.85 -3.42 -18.44
CA LYS A 21 -21.31 -3.59 -18.32
C LYS A 21 -22.04 -3.15 -19.58
N PHE A 22 -21.63 -2.03 -20.19
CA PHE A 22 -22.19 -1.55 -21.46
C PHE A 22 -22.09 -2.61 -22.59
N PHE A 23 -20.96 -3.32 -22.64
CA PHE A 23 -20.78 -4.44 -23.58
C PHE A 23 -21.35 -5.79 -23.10
N GLY A 24 -22.20 -5.79 -22.07
CA GLY A 24 -22.85 -6.99 -21.55
C GLY A 24 -21.90 -8.01 -20.90
N LYS A 25 -20.71 -7.57 -20.48
CA LYS A 25 -19.73 -8.47 -19.84
C LYS A 25 -20.00 -8.59 -18.34
N LYS A 26 -19.61 -9.74 -17.79
CA LYS A 26 -19.57 -9.94 -16.35
C LYS A 26 -18.37 -9.16 -15.78
N VAL A 27 -18.59 -8.41 -14.71
CA VAL A 27 -17.59 -7.56 -14.07
C VAL A 27 -17.44 -7.91 -12.60
N MET A 28 -16.23 -8.22 -12.20
CA MET A 28 -15.88 -8.48 -10.80
C MET A 28 -14.82 -7.48 -10.34
N LEU A 29 -15.04 -6.86 -9.19
CA LEU A 29 -13.98 -6.18 -8.45
C LEU A 29 -13.32 -7.21 -7.53
N PHE A 30 -12.03 -7.46 -7.73
CA PHE A 30 -11.30 -8.52 -7.03
C PHE A 30 -10.37 -7.95 -5.96
N ALA A 31 -10.61 -8.31 -4.69
CA ALA A 31 -9.80 -7.96 -3.52
C ALA A 31 -9.43 -6.47 -3.43
N GLN A 32 -10.39 -5.58 -3.75
CA GLN A 32 -10.12 -4.14 -3.84
C GLN A 32 -9.99 -3.47 -2.47
N GLY A 33 -8.98 -2.60 -2.33
CA GLY A 33 -8.96 -1.57 -1.30
C GLY A 33 -9.80 -0.36 -1.75
N ILE A 34 -10.69 0.11 -0.90
CA ILE A 34 -11.60 1.22 -1.18
C ILE A 34 -11.32 2.38 -0.21
N GLY A 35 -11.31 3.60 -0.74
CA GLY A 35 -11.24 4.82 0.05
C GLY A 35 -9.83 5.32 0.39
N PRO A 36 -9.77 6.51 0.97
CA PRO A 36 -10.92 7.40 1.14
C PRO A 36 -11.37 8.03 -0.19
N ILE A 37 -12.69 8.17 -0.37
CA ILE A 37 -13.31 8.92 -1.46
C ILE A 37 -14.04 10.10 -0.84
N ARG A 38 -13.49 11.32 -0.98
CA ARG A 38 -13.97 12.50 -0.26
C ARG A 38 -14.98 13.35 -1.05
N ALA A 39 -14.83 13.41 -2.37
CA ALA A 39 -15.69 14.25 -3.19
C ALA A 39 -17.10 13.64 -3.30
N LYS A 40 -18.14 14.41 -2.98
CA LYS A 40 -19.56 13.94 -3.01
C LYS A 40 -19.96 13.35 -4.37
N TRP A 41 -19.56 14.00 -5.46
CA TRP A 41 -19.83 13.51 -6.81
C TRP A 41 -19.14 12.16 -7.09
N ALA A 42 -17.89 12.00 -6.59
CA ALA A 42 -17.13 10.77 -6.76
C ALA A 42 -17.75 9.60 -5.97
N ARG A 43 -18.21 9.86 -4.74
CA ARG A 43 -18.96 8.87 -3.94
C ARG A 43 -20.21 8.41 -4.67
N LYS A 44 -21.02 9.35 -5.19
CA LYS A 44 -22.23 9.03 -5.93
C LYS A 44 -21.94 8.23 -7.21
N LEU A 45 -20.92 8.64 -7.99
CA LEU A 45 -20.53 7.92 -9.19
C LEU A 45 -20.00 6.54 -8.89
N THR A 46 -19.16 6.39 -7.85
CA THR A 46 -18.64 5.08 -7.39
C THR A 46 -19.79 4.15 -7.01
N SER A 47 -20.75 4.65 -6.22
CA SER A 47 -21.93 3.89 -5.83
C SER A 47 -22.73 3.40 -7.03
N LEU A 48 -23.04 4.28 -7.98
CA LEU A 48 -23.81 3.93 -9.19
C LEU A 48 -23.08 2.85 -10.00
N VAL A 49 -21.79 3.05 -10.27
CA VAL A 49 -21.01 2.13 -11.11
C VAL A 49 -20.73 0.80 -10.41
N CYS A 50 -20.41 0.81 -9.12
CA CYS A 50 -20.18 -0.42 -8.36
C CYS A 50 -21.45 -1.26 -8.21
N ASN A 51 -22.62 -0.65 -8.12
CA ASN A 51 -23.89 -1.39 -8.10
C ASN A 51 -24.20 -2.13 -9.40
N GLU A 52 -23.57 -1.76 -10.52
CA GLU A 52 -23.67 -2.50 -11.79
C GLU A 52 -22.75 -3.73 -11.83
N ALA A 53 -21.72 -3.78 -11.00
CA ALA A 53 -20.82 -4.94 -10.93
C ALA A 53 -21.58 -6.21 -10.50
N ASP A 54 -21.18 -7.37 -11.03
CA ASP A 54 -21.81 -8.64 -10.70
C ASP A 54 -21.34 -9.18 -9.35
N LEU A 55 -20.08 -8.90 -8.97
CA LEU A 55 -19.48 -9.29 -7.69
C LEU A 55 -18.42 -8.28 -7.28
N ILE A 56 -18.38 -7.98 -6.00
CA ILE A 56 -17.35 -7.10 -5.41
C ILE A 56 -16.71 -7.86 -4.25
N THR A 57 -15.43 -8.15 -4.36
CA THR A 57 -14.63 -8.57 -3.21
C THR A 57 -13.73 -7.43 -2.78
N VAL A 58 -13.64 -7.21 -1.48
CA VAL A 58 -12.78 -6.21 -0.86
C VAL A 58 -11.81 -6.87 0.10
N ARG A 59 -10.63 -6.27 0.26
CA ARG A 59 -9.55 -6.88 1.04
C ARG A 59 -9.69 -6.70 2.56
N ASP A 60 -10.55 -5.79 3.02
CA ASP A 60 -10.76 -5.46 4.42
C ASP A 60 -12.18 -4.95 4.69
N SER A 61 -12.56 -5.00 5.97
CA SER A 61 -13.88 -4.56 6.44
C SER A 61 -14.09 -3.05 6.29
N GLU A 62 -13.04 -2.25 6.34
CA GLU A 62 -13.11 -0.80 6.18
C GLU A 62 -13.52 -0.44 4.75
N SER A 63 -12.95 -1.13 3.77
CA SER A 63 -13.36 -1.01 2.35
C SER A 63 -14.83 -1.39 2.13
N ALA A 64 -15.31 -2.43 2.82
CA ALA A 64 -16.72 -2.81 2.75
C ALA A 64 -17.62 -1.73 3.34
N ALA A 65 -17.29 -1.23 4.53
CA ALA A 65 -18.02 -0.16 5.20
C ALA A 65 -18.08 1.10 4.35
N GLU A 66 -16.98 1.51 3.74
CA GLU A 66 -16.90 2.68 2.84
C GLU A 66 -17.83 2.53 1.61
N LEU A 67 -17.89 1.34 0.99
CA LEU A 67 -18.80 1.06 -0.12
C LEU A 67 -20.27 1.11 0.32
N ILE A 68 -20.60 0.51 1.46
CA ILE A 68 -21.96 0.50 2.01
C ILE A 68 -22.40 1.94 2.36
N GLU A 69 -21.54 2.72 2.98
CA GLU A 69 -21.82 4.13 3.29
C GLU A 69 -22.06 4.98 2.02
N MET A 70 -21.40 4.63 0.91
CA MET A 70 -21.66 5.26 -0.38
C MET A 70 -22.98 4.82 -1.03
N GLY A 71 -23.65 3.77 -0.53
CA GLY A 71 -24.89 3.21 -1.05
C GLY A 71 -24.71 2.06 -2.03
N VAL A 72 -23.57 1.35 -1.98
CA VAL A 72 -23.43 0.06 -2.67
C VAL A 72 -24.16 -1.01 -1.87
N LYS A 73 -24.90 -1.87 -2.56
CA LYS A 73 -25.71 -2.92 -1.97
C LYS A 73 -24.86 -3.96 -1.23
N PRO A 74 -25.10 -4.20 0.07
CA PRO A 74 -24.27 -5.09 0.89
C PRO A 74 -24.19 -6.53 0.35
N GLU A 75 -25.27 -7.01 -0.27
CA GLU A 75 -25.34 -8.37 -0.83
C GLU A 75 -24.38 -8.61 -2.01
N LYS A 76 -23.85 -7.54 -2.60
CA LYS A 76 -22.83 -7.61 -3.67
C LYS A 76 -21.41 -7.64 -3.14
N ILE A 77 -21.21 -7.34 -1.84
CA ILE A 77 -19.90 -7.14 -1.25
C ILE A 77 -19.52 -8.35 -0.41
N THR A 78 -18.34 -8.90 -0.67
CA THR A 78 -17.73 -9.95 0.13
C THR A 78 -16.37 -9.48 0.64
N VAL A 79 -16.16 -9.53 1.95
CA VAL A 79 -14.84 -9.25 2.53
C VAL A 79 -13.97 -10.50 2.37
N THR A 80 -12.81 -10.32 1.79
CA THR A 80 -11.80 -11.37 1.58
C THR A 80 -10.47 -10.93 2.21
N ALA A 81 -9.35 -11.21 1.57
CA ALA A 81 -8.04 -10.73 1.96
C ALA A 81 -7.34 -10.06 0.77
N ASP A 82 -6.26 -9.33 1.01
CA ASP A 82 -5.44 -8.80 -0.08
C ASP A 82 -4.88 -9.97 -0.91
N SER A 83 -4.99 -9.88 -2.22
CA SER A 83 -4.55 -10.94 -3.14
C SER A 83 -3.06 -11.28 -3.01
N VAL A 84 -2.25 -10.36 -2.49
CA VAL A 84 -0.82 -10.61 -2.24
C VAL A 84 -0.59 -11.76 -1.27
N LEU A 85 -1.54 -12.02 -0.36
CA LEU A 85 -1.44 -13.13 0.61
C LEU A 85 -1.51 -14.52 -0.04
N SER A 86 -1.93 -14.61 -1.30
CA SER A 86 -1.91 -15.86 -2.06
C SER A 86 -0.58 -16.13 -2.77
N LEU A 87 0.37 -15.18 -2.75
CA LEU A 87 1.68 -15.37 -3.35
C LEU A 87 2.52 -16.31 -2.50
N ASN A 88 3.14 -17.27 -3.14
CA ASN A 88 4.17 -18.09 -2.50
C ASN A 88 5.43 -17.24 -2.31
N PRO A 89 5.90 -17.04 -1.06
CA PRO A 89 7.15 -16.31 -0.84
C PRO A 89 8.34 -17.09 -1.42
N VAL A 90 9.39 -16.38 -1.77
CA VAL A 90 10.69 -17.02 -2.07
C VAL A 90 11.20 -17.77 -0.83
N THR A 91 12.04 -18.78 -1.04
CA THR A 91 12.60 -19.54 0.08
C THR A 91 13.47 -18.65 0.96
N LYS A 92 13.62 -19.02 2.22
CA LYS A 92 14.46 -18.31 3.19
C LYS A 92 15.90 -18.20 2.70
N GLU A 93 16.41 -19.27 2.10
CA GLU A 93 17.76 -19.35 1.55
C GLU A 93 17.98 -18.35 0.42
N CYS A 94 17.00 -18.20 -0.47
CA CYS A 94 17.05 -17.21 -1.54
C CYS A 94 17.07 -15.78 -0.95
N GLY A 95 16.26 -15.50 0.05
CA GLY A 95 16.27 -14.21 0.74
C GLY A 95 17.62 -13.93 1.43
N GLN A 96 18.19 -14.93 2.11
CA GLN A 96 19.49 -14.81 2.77
C GLN A 96 20.60 -14.56 1.74
N TYR A 97 20.61 -15.28 0.63
CA TYR A 97 21.57 -15.08 -0.46
C TYR A 97 21.54 -13.62 -0.97
N LEU A 98 20.36 -13.09 -1.27
CA LEU A 98 20.20 -11.71 -1.73
C LEU A 98 20.71 -10.67 -0.71
N LEU A 99 20.49 -10.92 0.58
CA LEU A 99 20.99 -10.05 1.63
C LEU A 99 22.52 -10.10 1.75
N GLN A 100 23.11 -11.28 1.63
CA GLN A 100 24.57 -11.46 1.63
C GLN A 100 25.23 -10.79 0.43
N GLU A 101 24.67 -10.94 -0.77
CA GLU A 101 25.12 -10.23 -1.98
C GLU A 101 25.05 -8.70 -1.82
N ALA A 102 24.08 -8.21 -1.05
CA ALA A 102 23.97 -6.80 -0.69
C ALA A 102 24.90 -6.36 0.46
N GLY A 103 25.80 -7.25 0.93
CA GLY A 103 26.76 -6.96 1.99
C GLY A 103 26.20 -6.98 3.41
N VAL A 104 25.05 -7.63 3.62
CA VAL A 104 24.43 -7.74 4.95
C VAL A 104 25.06 -8.90 5.73
N ASP A 105 25.51 -8.62 6.94
CA ASP A 105 26.04 -9.63 7.87
C ASP A 105 24.88 -10.35 8.58
N LEU A 106 24.55 -11.56 8.13
CA LEU A 106 23.45 -12.35 8.68
C LEU A 106 23.73 -12.95 10.07
N THR A 107 24.91 -12.73 10.65
CA THR A 107 25.19 -13.09 12.04
C THR A 107 24.60 -12.10 13.05
N LYS A 108 24.21 -10.91 12.58
CA LYS A 108 23.58 -9.85 13.36
C LYS A 108 22.08 -9.76 13.08
N PRO A 109 21.29 -9.27 14.04
CA PRO A 109 19.91 -8.92 13.76
C PRO A 109 19.81 -7.91 12.63
N VAL A 110 18.78 -8.07 11.80
CA VAL A 110 18.53 -7.20 10.64
C VAL A 110 17.15 -6.56 10.79
N ILE A 111 17.09 -5.24 10.63
CA ILE A 111 15.84 -4.48 10.64
C ILE A 111 15.63 -3.85 9.26
N GLY A 112 14.62 -4.33 8.54
CA GLY A 112 14.19 -3.75 7.27
C GLY A 112 13.25 -2.56 7.50
N ILE A 113 13.50 -1.43 6.84
CA ILE A 113 12.66 -0.24 6.90
C ILE A 113 12.23 0.12 5.48
N SER A 114 10.93 0.08 5.22
CA SER A 114 10.34 0.60 3.99
C SER A 114 9.69 1.94 4.26
N VAL A 115 10.08 2.96 3.51
CA VAL A 115 9.54 4.32 3.61
C VAL A 115 9.04 4.80 2.27
N ARG A 116 7.92 5.51 2.30
CA ARG A 116 7.31 6.11 1.13
C ARG A 116 7.11 7.62 1.36
N PRO A 117 7.34 8.47 0.35
CA PRO A 117 7.05 9.90 0.48
C PRO A 117 5.56 10.13 0.78
N TRP A 118 5.27 10.94 1.79
CA TRP A 118 3.94 11.39 2.13
C TRP A 118 3.93 12.89 2.44
N SER A 119 2.79 13.56 2.31
CA SER A 119 2.68 14.99 2.63
C SER A 119 2.93 15.23 4.12
N GLY A 120 3.92 16.07 4.47
CA GLY A 120 4.31 16.37 5.86
C GLY A 120 5.55 15.63 6.38
N ASP A 121 6.33 15.00 5.51
CA ASP A 121 7.37 14.03 5.82
C ASP A 121 8.57 14.48 6.66
N SER A 122 8.93 15.76 6.72
CA SER A 122 10.23 16.17 7.31
C SER A 122 10.36 15.77 8.78
N GLN A 123 9.32 15.96 9.57
CA GLN A 123 9.31 15.58 10.99
C GLN A 123 9.21 14.06 11.17
N CYS A 124 8.47 13.37 10.30
CA CYS A 124 8.32 11.92 10.33
C CYS A 124 9.66 11.20 10.13
N PHE A 125 10.52 11.68 9.21
CA PHE A 125 11.84 11.08 8.98
C PHE A 125 12.78 11.24 10.19
N GLN A 126 12.70 12.34 10.92
CA GLN A 126 13.49 12.53 12.15
C GLN A 126 13.07 11.54 13.23
N VAL A 127 11.77 11.44 13.51
CA VAL A 127 11.23 10.51 14.51
C VAL A 127 11.57 9.08 14.15
N LEU A 128 11.45 8.71 12.87
CA LEU A 128 11.79 7.36 12.39
C LEU A 128 13.30 7.09 12.52
N ALA A 129 14.15 8.07 12.23
CA ALA A 129 15.61 7.95 12.38
C ALA A 129 16.00 7.75 13.84
N GLU A 130 15.40 8.51 14.77
CA GLU A 130 15.63 8.33 16.22
C GLU A 130 15.22 6.91 16.68
N ALA A 131 14.02 6.47 16.30
CA ALA A 131 13.54 5.13 16.66
C ALA A 131 14.46 4.04 16.08
N ALA A 132 14.84 4.15 14.81
CA ALA A 132 15.74 3.20 14.16
C ALA A 132 17.13 3.17 14.80
N SER A 133 17.70 4.35 15.14
CA SER A 133 18.99 4.44 15.84
C SER A 133 18.94 3.80 17.22
N LYS A 134 17.89 4.03 17.99
CA LYS A 134 17.70 3.39 19.30
C LYS A 134 17.60 1.87 19.19
N LEU A 135 16.87 1.36 18.19
CA LEU A 135 16.77 -0.07 17.92
C LEU A 135 18.12 -0.66 17.48
N GLN A 136 18.85 0.04 16.61
CA GLN A 136 20.18 -0.36 16.16
C GLN A 136 21.13 -0.49 17.36
N GLN A 137 21.18 0.49 18.24
CA GLN A 137 22.02 0.48 19.43
C GLN A 137 21.62 -0.62 20.42
N ARG A 138 20.31 -0.75 20.68
CA ARG A 138 19.80 -1.71 21.66
C ARG A 138 20.04 -3.18 21.28
N TYR A 139 19.94 -3.49 19.99
CA TYR A 139 20.00 -4.86 19.48
C TYR A 139 21.27 -5.18 18.69
N GLY A 140 22.18 -4.22 18.51
CA GLY A 140 23.34 -4.38 17.63
C GLY A 140 22.93 -4.67 16.17
N ALA A 141 21.75 -4.22 15.77
CA ALA A 141 21.15 -4.57 14.48
C ALA A 141 21.71 -3.78 13.31
N GLN A 142 21.68 -4.37 12.14
CA GLN A 142 21.89 -3.67 10.87
C GLN A 142 20.57 -3.12 10.36
N LEU A 143 20.60 -1.91 9.81
CA LEU A 143 19.41 -1.29 9.18
C LEU A 143 19.50 -1.45 7.66
N ILE A 144 18.43 -1.93 7.05
CA ILE A 144 18.28 -2.04 5.60
C ILE A 144 17.11 -1.17 5.16
N LEU A 145 17.34 -0.27 4.21
CA LEU A 145 16.30 0.55 3.62
C LEU A 145 15.78 -0.13 2.34
N LEU A 146 14.49 -0.39 2.31
CA LEU A 146 13.83 -1.16 1.24
C LEU A 146 12.93 -0.25 0.39
N PRO A 147 13.40 0.24 -0.77
CA PRO A 147 12.57 1.00 -1.71
C PRO A 147 11.69 0.02 -2.51
N LEU A 148 10.43 -0.18 -2.08
CA LEU A 148 9.51 -1.11 -2.74
C LEU A 148 9.05 -0.58 -4.12
N GLN A 149 8.88 0.72 -4.27
CA GLN A 149 8.67 1.37 -5.56
C GLN A 149 9.91 2.22 -5.90
N TYR A 150 10.89 1.61 -6.55
CA TYR A 150 12.23 2.16 -6.75
C TYR A 150 12.24 3.64 -7.19
N SER A 151 11.50 3.98 -8.23
CA SER A 151 11.45 5.35 -8.78
C SER A 151 10.95 6.43 -7.81
N VAL A 152 10.20 6.05 -6.78
CA VAL A 152 9.59 6.97 -5.81
C VAL A 152 10.28 6.88 -4.45
N ASP A 153 10.48 5.65 -3.96
CA ASP A 153 10.87 5.42 -2.57
C ASP A 153 12.37 5.63 -2.33
N VAL A 154 13.23 5.54 -3.37
CA VAL A 154 14.68 5.82 -3.24
C VAL A 154 14.94 7.19 -2.61
N LYS A 155 14.22 8.23 -3.05
CA LYS A 155 14.38 9.58 -2.49
C LYS A 155 13.99 9.65 -1.01
N ALA A 156 12.98 8.88 -0.59
CA ALA A 156 12.57 8.79 0.81
C ALA A 156 13.61 8.03 1.63
N CYS A 157 14.12 6.91 1.11
CA CYS A 157 15.22 6.17 1.74
C CYS A 157 16.48 7.02 1.92
N GLU A 158 16.85 7.85 0.92
CA GLU A 158 17.97 8.77 1.03
C GLU A 158 17.78 9.86 2.10
N LYS A 159 16.56 10.41 2.22
CA LYS A 159 16.23 11.35 3.30
C LYS A 159 16.37 10.69 4.67
N LEU A 160 15.84 9.49 4.84
CA LEU A 160 15.97 8.74 6.09
C LEU A 160 17.45 8.42 6.38
N ARG A 161 18.22 8.00 5.38
CA ARG A 161 19.67 7.72 5.53
C ARG A 161 20.43 8.96 6.03
N LYS A 162 20.13 10.13 5.47
CA LYS A 162 20.75 11.40 5.94
C LYS A 162 20.38 11.70 7.38
N ALA A 163 19.11 11.53 7.76
CA ALA A 163 18.66 11.73 9.14
C ALA A 163 19.33 10.76 10.12
N LEU A 164 19.57 9.49 9.72
CA LEU A 164 20.28 8.49 10.53
C LEU A 164 21.77 8.85 10.75
N VAL A 165 22.43 9.48 9.77
CA VAL A 165 23.83 9.92 9.92
C VAL A 165 23.93 11.07 10.90
N CYS A 166 23.02 12.04 10.84
CA CYS A 166 22.98 13.18 11.76
C CYS A 166 22.70 12.81 13.25
N GLN A 167 22.26 11.58 13.51
CA GLN A 167 22.02 11.07 14.88
C GLN A 167 23.29 10.44 15.52
N LYS A 168 24.37 10.30 14.76
CA LYS A 168 25.62 9.68 15.25
C LYS A 168 26.67 10.69 15.71
N ASP A 169 26.42 11.98 15.45
CA ASP A 169 27.20 13.14 15.93
C ASP A 169 26.54 13.73 17.19
#